data_690dcb6f6ed76185b8efe670afeda412
#
_entry.id   690dcb6f6ed76185b8efe670afeda412
#
_cell.length_a   1.000
_cell.length_b   1.000
_cell.length_c   1.000
_cell.angle_alpha   90.00
_cell.angle_beta   90.00
_cell.angle_gamma   90.00
#
_symmetry.space_group_name_H-M   'P 1'
#
loop_
_entity.id
_entity.type
_entity.pdbx_description
1 polymer ?
#
loop_
_entity_poly.entity_id
_entity_poly.type
_entity_poly.pdbx_seq_one_letter_code
_entity_poly.pdbx_strand_id
1 'polypeptide(L)'
;DYLGYSPGSKKVGSSLYLEASLSYDRTFVEKHNVSGMLVYTVREGKSGNENTLQKSLPTRNLGLAGRFTYGFSDRYFAEFNFGYNGSERFDKSHRWGFFPSGGLGWVVSNEKFWADKPISKVVNMLKLKGSYGLVGNDNISNNDNRFFYLSEVNMNNSGRGMNFGTNFDEGYN
;
A
#
# COMPACT_ATOMS: atom_id res chain seq x y z
N ASP A 1 3.04 53.28 -12.53
CA ASP A 1 2.78 51.84 -12.60
C ASP A 1 3.41 51.16 -11.42
N TYR A 2 2.66 50.48 -10.60
CA TYR A 2 3.15 49.65 -9.50
C TYR A 2 2.65 48.22 -9.64
N LEU A 3 3.46 47.25 -9.20
CA LEU A 3 3.09 45.86 -9.18
C LEU A 3 2.18 45.62 -7.98
N GLY A 4 0.92 45.31 -8.24
CA GLY A 4 0.00 44.87 -7.21
C GLY A 4 0.43 43.47 -6.69
N TYR A 5 0.62 43.35 -5.36
CA TYR A 5 0.90 42.08 -4.71
C TYR A 5 -0.22 41.74 -3.72
N SER A 6 -0.80 40.60 -3.90
CA SER A 6 -1.73 40.00 -2.94
C SER A 6 -1.13 38.70 -2.39
N PRO A 7 -0.87 38.63 -1.08
CA PRO A 7 -0.37 37.39 -0.49
C PRO A 7 -1.48 36.34 -0.53
N GLY A 8 -1.32 35.34 -1.39
CA GLY A 8 -2.18 34.15 -1.42
C GLY A 8 -1.90 33.22 -0.22
N SER A 9 -2.76 32.21 -0.05
CA SER A 9 -2.52 31.17 0.94
C SER A 9 -1.26 30.38 0.57
N LYS A 10 -0.24 30.40 1.45
CA LYS A 10 0.98 29.61 1.24
C LYS A 10 0.75 28.19 1.76
N LYS A 11 0.74 27.21 0.86
CA LYS A 11 0.74 25.79 1.22
C LYS A 11 2.14 25.24 1.07
N VAL A 12 2.63 24.59 2.12
CA VAL A 12 3.94 23.94 2.14
C VAL A 12 3.71 22.45 2.35
N GLY A 13 4.24 21.65 1.46
CA GLY A 13 4.20 20.18 1.59
C GLY A 13 5.61 19.60 1.51
N SER A 14 5.86 18.54 2.25
CA SER A 14 7.07 17.74 2.13
C SER A 14 6.69 16.26 2.02
N SER A 15 7.44 15.53 1.21
CA SER A 15 7.30 14.08 1.09
C SER A 15 8.67 13.43 1.15
N LEU A 16 8.75 12.34 1.92
CA LEU A 16 9.91 11.47 1.99
C LEU A 16 9.52 10.09 1.49
N TYR A 17 10.30 9.54 0.59
CA TYR A 17 10.21 8.17 0.15
C TYR A 17 11.57 7.50 0.27
N LEU A 18 11.61 6.40 1.02
CA LEU A 18 12.78 5.56 1.14
C LEU A 18 12.41 4.15 0.71
N GLU A 19 13.28 3.53 -0.08
CA GLU A 19 13.16 2.15 -0.51
C GLU A 19 14.50 1.44 -0.34
N ALA A 20 14.46 0.26 0.22
CA ALA A 20 15.58 -0.65 0.27
C ALA A 20 15.14 -2.00 -0.29
N SER A 21 15.94 -2.57 -1.18
CA SER A 21 15.65 -3.86 -1.77
C SER A 21 16.83 -4.81 -1.65
N LEU A 22 16.51 -6.07 -1.42
CA LEU A 22 17.45 -7.18 -1.41
C LEU A 22 16.96 -8.23 -2.39
N SER A 23 17.80 -8.61 -3.34
CA SER A 23 17.49 -9.66 -4.31
C SER A 23 18.53 -10.76 -4.28
N TYR A 24 18.06 -11.98 -4.47
CA TYR A 24 18.87 -13.17 -4.59
C TYR A 24 18.36 -13.99 -5.77
N ASP A 25 19.27 -14.45 -6.62
CA ASP A 25 18.97 -15.32 -7.75
C ASP A 25 20.07 -16.34 -7.91
N ARG A 26 19.71 -17.62 -7.96
CA ARG A 26 20.67 -18.70 -8.16
C ARG A 26 20.05 -19.93 -8.79
N THR A 27 20.80 -20.51 -9.72
CA THR A 27 20.51 -21.83 -10.29
C THR A 27 21.40 -22.88 -9.64
N PHE A 28 20.78 -23.94 -9.11
CA PHE A 28 21.46 -25.09 -8.52
C PHE A 28 21.31 -26.29 -9.44
N VAL A 29 22.41 -27.01 -9.66
CA VAL A 29 22.41 -28.28 -10.41
C VAL A 29 21.74 -28.16 -11.77
N GLU A 30 21.83 -26.97 -12.42
CA GLU A 30 21.25 -26.66 -13.74
C GLU A 30 19.73 -26.91 -13.88
N LYS A 31 19.05 -27.28 -12.79
CA LYS A 31 17.62 -27.67 -12.81
C LYS A 31 16.77 -26.91 -11.81
N HIS A 32 17.37 -26.37 -10.75
CA HIS A 32 16.66 -25.70 -9.68
C HIS A 32 16.94 -24.20 -9.73
N ASN A 33 15.98 -23.42 -10.16
CA ASN A 33 16.06 -21.97 -10.19
C ASN A 33 15.36 -21.41 -8.95
N VAL A 34 16.12 -20.73 -8.11
CA VAL A 34 15.61 -20.10 -6.89
C VAL A 34 15.82 -18.61 -6.99
N SER A 35 14.78 -17.83 -6.87
CA SER A 35 14.92 -16.39 -6.70
C SER A 35 14.09 -15.84 -5.54
N GLY A 36 14.61 -14.81 -4.95
CA GLY A 36 13.95 -14.10 -3.84
C GLY A 36 14.20 -12.61 -3.93
N MET A 37 13.21 -11.84 -3.56
CA MET A 37 13.30 -10.39 -3.44
C MET A 37 12.55 -9.93 -2.20
N LEU A 38 13.17 -9.07 -1.43
CA LEU A 38 12.56 -8.35 -0.32
C LEU A 38 12.65 -6.86 -0.61
N VAL A 39 11.58 -6.14 -0.38
CA VAL A 39 11.51 -4.69 -0.56
C VAL A 39 10.92 -4.08 0.71
N TYR A 40 11.66 -3.15 1.30
CA TYR A 40 11.20 -2.34 2.41
C TYR A 40 10.95 -0.92 1.95
N THR A 41 9.78 -0.38 2.25
CA THR A 41 9.39 0.97 1.85
C THR A 41 8.93 1.80 3.04
N VAL A 42 9.35 3.06 3.05
CA VAL A 42 8.88 4.09 4.00
C VAL A 42 8.37 5.27 3.19
N ARG A 43 7.14 5.69 3.47
CA ARG A 43 6.58 6.92 2.91
C ARG A 43 6.12 7.82 4.04
N GLU A 44 6.56 9.06 4.03
CA GLU A 44 6.08 10.09 4.93
C GLU A 44 5.67 11.31 4.10
N GLY A 45 4.49 11.85 4.38
CA GLY A 45 3.99 13.10 3.79
C GLY A 45 3.54 14.05 4.89
N LYS A 46 3.88 15.33 4.74
CA LYS A 46 3.44 16.42 5.61
C LYS A 46 2.86 17.52 4.75
N SER A 47 1.73 18.07 5.18
CA SER A 47 1.11 19.23 4.56
C SER A 47 0.92 20.32 5.62
N GLY A 48 1.31 21.54 5.29
CA GLY A 48 1.11 22.70 6.15
C GLY A 48 -0.04 23.58 5.66
N ASN A 49 -0.60 24.39 6.57
CA ASN A 49 -1.71 25.31 6.28
C ASN A 49 -2.98 24.59 5.76
N GLU A 50 -3.30 23.47 6.34
CA GLU A 50 -4.53 22.73 6.06
C GLU A 50 -5.68 23.23 6.93
N ASN A 51 -6.90 23.14 6.37
CA ASN A 51 -8.11 23.66 7.03
C ASN A 51 -8.64 22.74 8.14
N THR A 52 -8.13 21.52 8.26
CA THR A 52 -8.55 20.55 9.29
C THR A 52 -7.34 19.95 9.97
N LEU A 53 -7.50 19.60 11.25
CA LEU A 53 -6.48 18.92 12.03
C LEU A 53 -6.05 17.62 11.36
N GLN A 54 -6.99 16.84 10.86
CA GLN A 54 -6.73 15.56 10.20
C GLN A 54 -5.82 15.69 8.97
N LYS A 55 -6.00 16.76 8.17
CA LYS A 55 -5.16 17.04 7.00
C LYS A 55 -3.78 17.55 7.38
N SER A 56 -3.63 18.21 8.52
CA SER A 56 -2.34 18.73 9.02
C SER A 56 -1.46 17.65 9.63
N LEU A 57 -2.02 16.51 10.02
CA LEU A 57 -1.25 15.40 10.57
C LEU A 57 -0.42 14.70 9.48
N PRO A 58 0.81 14.28 9.78
CA PRO A 58 1.64 13.57 8.81
C PRO A 58 1.00 12.26 8.37
N THR A 59 1.21 11.87 7.11
CA THR A 59 0.89 10.52 6.61
C THR A 59 2.13 9.67 6.68
N ARG A 60 2.01 8.48 7.26
CA ARG A 60 3.09 7.50 7.29
C ARG A 60 2.60 6.15 6.85
N ASN A 61 3.33 5.56 5.92
CA ASN A 61 3.11 4.19 5.47
C ASN A 61 4.44 3.45 5.51
N LEU A 62 4.40 2.27 6.11
CA LEU A 62 5.51 1.34 6.16
C LEU A 62 5.09 0.09 5.41
N GLY A 63 5.97 -0.44 4.57
CA GLY A 63 5.71 -1.65 3.82
C GLY A 63 6.92 -2.56 3.78
N LEU A 64 6.68 -3.86 3.95
CA LEU A 64 7.61 -4.93 3.65
C LEU A 64 6.93 -5.84 2.65
N ALA A 65 7.52 -6.00 1.47
CA ALA A 65 7.05 -6.93 0.46
C ALA A 65 8.12 -7.98 0.19
N GLY A 66 7.70 -9.20 -0.03
CA GLY A 66 8.59 -10.29 -0.40
C GLY A 66 8.02 -11.11 -1.55
N ARG A 67 8.94 -11.58 -2.39
CA ARG A 67 8.66 -12.50 -3.48
C ARG A 67 9.67 -13.61 -3.47
N PHE A 68 9.21 -14.85 -3.51
CA PHE A 68 10.04 -16.04 -3.65
C PHE A 68 9.53 -16.85 -4.82
N THR A 69 10.44 -17.22 -5.69
CA THR A 69 10.11 -18.08 -6.83
C THR A 69 11.03 -19.28 -6.86
N TYR A 70 10.46 -20.40 -7.26
CA TYR A 70 11.16 -21.64 -7.46
C TYR A 70 10.77 -22.24 -8.81
N GLY A 71 11.75 -22.59 -9.61
CA GLY A 71 11.57 -23.26 -10.87
C GLY A 71 12.33 -24.59 -10.87
N PHE A 72 11.70 -25.63 -11.38
CA PHE A 72 12.33 -26.94 -11.56
C PHE A 72 12.31 -27.37 -13.02
N SER A 73 13.51 -27.56 -13.60
CA SER A 73 13.73 -28.06 -14.95
C SER A 73 12.93 -27.31 -16.03
N ASP A 74 12.64 -26.02 -15.83
CA ASP A 74 11.82 -25.18 -16.70
C ASP A 74 10.41 -25.75 -16.98
N ARG A 75 9.92 -26.62 -16.11
CA ARG A 75 8.59 -27.25 -16.20
C ARG A 75 7.67 -26.84 -15.10
N TYR A 76 8.13 -26.88 -13.87
CA TYR A 76 7.34 -26.60 -12.68
C TYR A 76 7.80 -25.30 -12.04
N PHE A 77 6.85 -24.46 -11.73
CA PHE A 77 7.11 -23.16 -11.10
C PHE A 77 6.21 -22.99 -9.89
N ALA A 78 6.79 -22.52 -8.81
CA ALA A 78 6.07 -22.12 -7.62
C ALA A 78 6.46 -20.67 -7.29
N GLU A 79 5.51 -19.86 -6.90
CA GLU A 79 5.71 -18.48 -6.50
C GLU A 79 4.96 -18.22 -5.20
N PHE A 80 5.62 -17.56 -4.28
CA PHE A 80 5.03 -17.05 -3.06
C PHE A 80 5.35 -15.57 -2.93
N ASN A 81 4.31 -14.77 -2.75
CA ASN A 81 4.44 -13.35 -2.48
C ASN A 81 3.76 -13.01 -1.16
N PHE A 82 4.27 -12.02 -0.49
CA PHE A 82 3.58 -11.43 0.64
C PHE A 82 3.79 -9.91 0.68
N GLY A 83 2.80 -9.22 1.19
CA GLY A 83 2.88 -7.82 1.59
C GLY A 83 2.55 -7.70 3.08
N TYR A 84 3.38 -6.99 3.83
CA TYR A 84 3.11 -6.62 5.21
C TYR A 84 3.16 -5.11 5.31
N ASN A 85 1.98 -4.49 5.35
CA ASN A 85 1.84 -3.04 5.24
C ASN A 85 1.18 -2.45 6.47
N GLY A 86 1.74 -1.33 6.95
CA GLY A 86 1.17 -0.55 8.04
C GLY A 86 0.65 0.80 7.51
N SER A 87 -0.64 1.09 7.82
CA SER A 87 -1.29 2.35 7.45
C SER A 87 -1.76 3.09 8.71
N GLU A 88 -1.37 4.35 8.85
CA GLU A 88 -1.83 5.20 9.97
C GLU A 88 -3.30 5.61 9.87
N ARG A 89 -4.01 5.23 8.81
CA ARG A 89 -5.45 5.43 8.69
C ARG A 89 -6.24 4.64 9.74
N PHE A 90 -5.65 3.53 10.22
CA PHE A 90 -6.25 2.65 11.20
C PHE A 90 -5.66 2.85 12.60
N ASP A 91 -6.43 2.50 13.61
CA ASP A 91 -5.95 2.49 14.99
C ASP A 91 -4.73 1.57 15.16
N LYS A 92 -3.94 1.81 16.19
CA LYS A 92 -2.68 1.10 16.47
C LYS A 92 -2.83 -0.42 16.48
N SER A 93 -3.97 -0.91 16.97
CA SER A 93 -4.28 -2.34 17.08
C SER A 93 -4.61 -3.01 15.73
N HIS A 94 -5.03 -2.23 14.72
CA HIS A 94 -5.47 -2.74 13.41
C HIS A 94 -4.67 -2.12 12.25
N ARG A 95 -3.55 -1.52 12.55
CA ARG A 95 -2.73 -0.77 11.58
C ARG A 95 -2.02 -1.66 10.58
N TRP A 96 -1.66 -2.87 10.98
CA TRP A 96 -0.85 -3.78 10.19
C TRP A 96 -1.68 -4.85 9.51
N GLY A 97 -1.46 -5.02 8.21
CA GLY A 97 -2.09 -6.06 7.41
C GLY A 97 -1.06 -6.97 6.75
N PHE A 98 -1.31 -8.28 6.78
CA PHE A 98 -0.52 -9.28 6.09
C PHE A 98 -1.32 -9.85 4.92
N PHE A 99 -0.74 -9.79 3.73
CA PHE A 99 -1.39 -10.13 2.46
C PHE A 99 -0.56 -11.15 1.68
N PRO A 100 -0.70 -12.44 1.99
CA PRO A 100 0.01 -13.49 1.27
C PRO A 100 -0.68 -13.84 -0.05
N SER A 101 0.12 -14.28 -1.02
CA SER A 101 -0.36 -14.91 -2.24
C SER A 101 0.59 -16.00 -2.70
N GLY A 102 0.05 -17.01 -3.35
CA GLY A 102 0.82 -18.12 -3.90
C GLY A 102 0.31 -18.51 -5.29
N GLY A 103 1.22 -19.00 -6.10
CA GLY A 103 0.91 -19.46 -7.44
C GLY A 103 1.74 -20.68 -7.83
N LEU A 104 1.16 -21.52 -8.66
CA LEU A 104 1.81 -22.67 -9.26
C LEU A 104 1.69 -22.57 -10.78
N GLY A 105 2.73 -22.98 -11.48
CA GLY A 105 2.77 -23.03 -12.92
C GLY A 105 3.36 -24.33 -13.41
N TRP A 106 2.78 -24.88 -14.47
CA TRP A 106 3.27 -26.05 -15.14
C TRP A 106 3.37 -25.81 -16.65
N VAL A 107 4.56 -25.97 -17.19
CA VAL A 107 4.83 -25.88 -18.64
C VAL A 107 4.72 -27.28 -19.21
N VAL A 108 3.52 -27.64 -19.66
CA VAL A 108 3.21 -28.95 -20.21
C VAL A 108 4.00 -29.24 -21.47
N SER A 109 4.25 -28.19 -22.28
CA SER A 109 5.03 -28.32 -23.52
C SER A 109 6.49 -28.73 -23.31
N ASN A 110 7.04 -28.58 -22.09
CA ASN A 110 8.40 -29.01 -21.78
C ASN A 110 8.48 -30.47 -21.27
N GLU A 111 7.34 -31.16 -21.21
CA GLU A 111 7.30 -32.55 -20.81
C GLU A 111 7.66 -33.50 -21.97
N LYS A 112 8.32 -34.60 -21.65
CA LYS A 112 8.74 -35.59 -22.64
C LYS A 112 7.59 -36.13 -23.47
N PHE A 113 6.43 -36.39 -22.81
CA PHE A 113 5.25 -36.93 -23.51
C PHE A 113 4.64 -35.94 -24.51
N TRP A 114 4.93 -34.62 -24.38
CA TRP A 114 4.42 -33.60 -25.31
C TRP A 114 5.25 -33.57 -26.60
N ALA A 115 6.57 -33.74 -26.49
CA ALA A 115 7.47 -33.66 -27.61
C ALA A 115 7.15 -34.72 -28.69
N ASP A 116 6.68 -35.89 -28.29
CA ASP A 116 6.38 -37.02 -29.18
C ASP A 116 4.97 -36.91 -29.82
N LYS A 117 4.18 -35.89 -29.50
CA LYS A 117 2.83 -35.69 -30.00
C LYS A 117 2.80 -34.85 -31.27
N PRO A 118 1.96 -35.18 -32.29
CA PRO A 118 1.82 -34.33 -33.48
C PRO A 118 1.38 -32.89 -33.17
N ILE A 119 0.64 -32.71 -32.07
CA ILE A 119 0.17 -31.40 -31.60
C ILE A 119 1.32 -30.44 -31.23
N SER A 120 2.49 -30.96 -30.87
CA SER A 120 3.67 -30.14 -30.53
C SER A 120 4.15 -29.30 -31.71
N LYS A 121 3.85 -29.73 -32.96
CA LYS A 121 4.16 -28.97 -34.14
C LYS A 121 3.31 -27.74 -34.38
N VAL A 122 2.11 -27.72 -33.75
CA VAL A 122 1.13 -26.64 -33.88
C VAL A 122 1.13 -25.76 -32.62
N VAL A 123 1.24 -26.40 -31.44
CA VAL A 123 1.22 -25.71 -30.15
C VAL A 123 2.63 -25.79 -29.54
N ASN A 124 3.41 -24.77 -29.77
CA ASN A 124 4.81 -24.69 -29.31
C ASN A 124 4.95 -24.47 -27.83
N MET A 125 3.97 -23.83 -27.18
CA MET A 125 3.96 -23.56 -25.74
C MET A 125 2.57 -23.77 -25.16
N LEU A 126 2.48 -24.65 -24.16
CA LEU A 126 1.31 -24.81 -23.31
C LEU A 126 1.73 -24.69 -21.85
N LYS A 127 1.24 -23.64 -21.17
CA LYS A 127 1.50 -23.38 -19.75
C LYS A 127 0.19 -23.26 -19.00
N LEU A 128 0.02 -24.06 -17.97
CA LEU A 128 -1.06 -23.97 -17.00
C LEU A 128 -0.60 -23.17 -15.80
N LYS A 129 -1.45 -22.28 -15.29
CA LYS A 129 -1.17 -21.47 -14.09
C LYS A 129 -2.40 -21.43 -13.19
N GLY A 130 -2.17 -21.49 -11.89
CA GLY A 130 -3.15 -21.24 -10.86
C GLY A 130 -2.54 -20.37 -9.76
N SER A 131 -3.28 -19.38 -9.28
CA SER A 131 -2.83 -18.53 -8.17
C SER A 131 -4.00 -18.16 -7.27
N TYR A 132 -3.69 -17.98 -5.99
CA TYR A 132 -4.61 -17.52 -4.98
C TYR A 132 -3.90 -16.52 -4.07
N GLY A 133 -4.60 -15.48 -3.63
CA GLY A 133 -4.00 -14.48 -2.75
C GLY A 133 -5.03 -13.62 -2.04
N LEU A 134 -4.57 -13.01 -0.97
CA LEU A 134 -5.32 -12.01 -0.22
C LEU A 134 -4.82 -10.62 -0.60
N VAL A 135 -5.74 -9.69 -0.78
CA VAL A 135 -5.44 -8.28 -1.09
C VAL A 135 -6.11 -7.40 -0.06
N GLY A 136 -5.35 -6.46 0.48
CA GLY A 136 -5.86 -5.41 1.34
C GLY A 136 -6.04 -4.10 0.59
N ASN A 137 -7.03 -3.34 1.00
CA ASN A 137 -7.26 -1.99 0.51
C ASN A 137 -7.45 -1.06 1.73
N ASP A 138 -6.63 -0.03 1.84
CA ASP A 138 -6.73 1.00 2.87
C ASP A 138 -7.40 2.28 2.37
N ASN A 139 -7.91 2.28 1.13
CA ASN A 139 -8.59 3.42 0.53
C ASN A 139 -10.06 3.46 0.99
N ILE A 140 -10.31 4.22 2.05
CA ILE A 140 -11.66 4.41 2.59
C ILE A 140 -12.21 5.73 2.06
N SER A 141 -13.00 5.64 0.98
CA SER A 141 -13.91 6.62 0.38
C SER A 141 -13.35 7.99 -0.02
N ASN A 142 -12.74 8.77 0.85
CA ASN A 142 -12.18 10.09 0.53
C ASN A 142 -10.85 10.31 1.25
N ASN A 143 -9.93 11.05 0.61
CA ASN A 143 -8.65 11.42 1.22
C ASN A 143 -8.80 12.23 2.53
N ASP A 144 -10.00 12.75 2.79
CA ASP A 144 -10.32 13.53 3.97
C ASP A 144 -10.61 12.67 5.21
N ASN A 145 -10.97 11.39 5.02
CA ASN A 145 -11.28 10.46 6.10
C ASN A 145 -10.04 9.75 6.64
N ARG A 146 -9.14 10.53 7.22
CA ARG A 146 -7.95 10.03 7.92
C ARG A 146 -8.18 10.15 9.41
N PHE A 147 -7.63 9.21 10.18
CA PHE A 147 -7.73 9.23 11.64
C PHE A 147 -9.17 9.27 12.18
N PHE A 148 -10.12 8.62 11.46
CA PHE A 148 -11.54 8.61 11.85
C PHE A 148 -11.81 7.91 13.20
N TYR A 149 -10.82 7.22 13.75
CA TYR A 149 -10.86 6.66 15.10
C TYR A 149 -10.56 7.70 16.18
N LEU A 150 -10.15 8.92 15.81
CA LEU A 150 -9.98 10.03 16.75
C LEU A 150 -11.29 10.78 16.89
N SER A 151 -11.71 11.02 18.15
CA SER A 151 -12.85 11.87 18.42
C SER A 151 -12.51 13.33 18.14
N GLU A 152 -13.30 13.97 17.28
CA GLU A 152 -13.20 15.39 16.99
C GLU A 152 -14.36 16.14 17.64
N VAL A 153 -14.04 17.17 18.40
CA VAL A 153 -15.02 18.06 19.02
C VAL A 153 -14.91 19.43 18.36
N ASN A 154 -15.95 19.84 17.69
CA ASN A 154 -16.03 21.19 17.13
C ASN A 154 -16.42 22.20 18.24
N MET A 155 -15.40 22.87 18.78
CA MET A 155 -15.58 23.86 19.85
C MET A 155 -16.23 25.16 19.36
N ASN A 156 -16.22 25.41 18.04
CA ASN A 156 -16.75 26.64 17.43
C ASN A 156 -18.16 26.47 16.85
N ASN A 157 -18.89 25.43 17.25
CA ASN A 157 -20.24 25.22 16.79
C ASN A 157 -21.19 26.12 17.57
N SER A 158 -21.63 27.21 16.96
CA SER A 158 -22.58 28.19 17.60
C SER A 158 -23.90 27.58 18.02
N GLY A 159 -24.35 26.49 17.38
CA GLY A 159 -25.57 25.78 17.76
C GLY A 159 -25.44 24.92 19.02
N ARG A 160 -24.23 24.75 19.56
CA ARG A 160 -23.93 23.98 20.78
C ARG A 160 -23.13 24.80 21.79
N GLY A 161 -23.18 26.10 21.66
CA GLY A 161 -22.60 27.03 22.63
C GLY A 161 -23.19 26.84 24.01
N MET A 162 -22.37 26.90 25.04
CA MET A 162 -22.77 26.84 26.41
C MET A 162 -22.54 28.22 27.01
N ASN A 163 -23.60 28.85 27.51
CA ASN A 163 -23.49 30.12 28.16
C ASN A 163 -23.21 29.89 29.65
N PHE A 164 -22.28 30.66 30.20
CA PHE A 164 -21.94 30.64 31.63
C PHE A 164 -22.33 31.97 32.26
N GLY A 165 -23.00 31.91 33.35
CA GLY A 165 -23.46 33.08 34.09
C GLY A 165 -24.97 33.25 34.10
N THR A 166 -25.44 34.24 34.76
CA THR A 166 -26.90 34.47 34.98
C THR A 166 -27.45 35.67 34.18
N ASN A 167 -26.57 36.51 33.64
CA ASN A 167 -26.95 37.74 32.93
C ASN A 167 -26.29 37.82 31.57
N PHE A 168 -26.60 36.85 30.73
CA PHE A 168 -26.00 36.75 29.40
C PHE A 168 -26.39 37.89 28.47
N ASP A 169 -27.58 38.42 28.66
CA ASP A 169 -28.13 39.56 27.91
C ASP A 169 -27.38 40.86 28.19
N GLU A 170 -26.67 40.90 29.33
CA GLU A 170 -25.95 42.09 29.79
C GLU A 170 -24.45 42.04 29.50
N GLY A 171 -24.05 41.28 28.50
CA GLY A 171 -22.70 41.36 28.01
C GLY A 171 -21.74 40.27 28.46
N TYR A 172 -22.23 39.19 29.00
CA TYR A 172 -21.45 37.95 29.15
C TYR A 172 -21.52 37.02 27.96
N ASN A 173 -22.03 37.53 26.87
CA ASN A 173 -22.20 36.86 25.61
C ASN A 173 -20.86 36.76 24.85
#